data_1e78db83374ff02c0ffb3540ab8e510f
#
_entry.id   1e78db83374ff02c0ffb3540ab8e510f
#
_cell.length_a   1.000
_cell.length_b   1.000
_cell.length_c   1.000
_cell.angle_alpha   90.00
_cell.angle_beta   90.00
_cell.angle_gamma   90.00
#
_symmetry.space_group_name_H-M   'P 1'
#
loop_
_entity.id
_entity.type
_entity.pdbx_description
1 polymer ?
#
loop_
_entity_poly.entity_id
_entity_poly.type
_entity_poly.pdbx_seq_one_letter_code
_entity_poly.pdbx_strand_id
1 'polypeptide(L)'
;MDVGLTSEQLELRHNARDILRAACPPDAARQAMTDPQCWRAPWKTLVDLGWTELAASDCRDDFGSVERALVLEECGRAIAPIPLLSSIGMAAGVLRGCGPAAKDVLSEIAAGVVATLAVQSPGHRLARPPMVLQHGRLRGHAVAVPNLAHAELIVTLAATADGPVAAVLRRGDGVTTRTMQSSDPAQPLADLEVDAIPALIAPVASIESVLTAPLLAVSADLVGVADAVLQHAVEHAKSRHQFGAPIGGFQGIKHALADNYVSVERARSLTYAAASHPAPDWTAAALAKAAAADAAVRCATTAVQVYGAIAQTWEHHIHLYVRHAWQGAAQLGDSRALYHEVGRRFAGGPQ
;
A
#
# COMPACT_ATOMS: atom_id res chain seq x y z
N MET A 1 10.64 -12.22 -21.28
CA MET A 1 11.04 -11.51 -20.05
C MET A 1 11.01 -12.57 -18.97
N ASP A 2 12.14 -12.88 -18.36
CA ASP A 2 12.16 -13.80 -17.23
C ASP A 2 11.64 -13.02 -16.01
N VAL A 3 10.49 -13.42 -15.50
CA VAL A 3 9.90 -12.85 -14.28
C VAL A 3 10.24 -13.63 -13.01
N GLY A 4 11.20 -14.55 -13.12
CA GLY A 4 11.75 -15.26 -11.97
C GLY A 4 12.54 -14.31 -11.07
N LEU A 5 12.36 -14.43 -9.74
CA LEU A 5 13.19 -13.70 -8.77
C LEU A 5 14.60 -14.28 -8.76
N THR A 6 15.61 -13.41 -8.61
CA THR A 6 17.00 -13.83 -8.41
C THR A 6 17.19 -14.50 -7.05
N SER A 7 18.34 -15.15 -6.84
CA SER A 7 18.67 -15.76 -5.55
C SER A 7 18.69 -14.71 -4.42
N GLU A 8 19.28 -13.55 -4.70
CA GLU A 8 19.35 -12.42 -3.73
C GLU A 8 17.95 -11.88 -3.40
N GLN A 9 17.06 -11.76 -4.39
CA GLN A 9 15.67 -11.33 -4.18
C GLN A 9 14.86 -12.35 -3.36
N LEU A 10 15.10 -13.65 -3.58
CA LEU A 10 14.48 -14.71 -2.76
C LEU A 10 14.99 -14.67 -1.33
N GLU A 11 16.28 -14.42 -1.12
CA GLU A 11 16.88 -14.26 0.20
C GLU A 11 16.36 -13.00 0.90
N LEU A 12 16.28 -11.86 0.20
CA LEU A 12 15.68 -10.63 0.72
C LEU A 12 14.25 -10.87 1.20
N ARG A 13 13.43 -11.54 0.39
CA ARG A 13 12.04 -11.86 0.75
C ARG A 13 11.97 -12.75 1.99
N HIS A 14 12.85 -13.75 2.09
CA HIS A 14 12.91 -14.65 3.25
C HIS A 14 13.29 -13.88 4.52
N ASN A 15 14.36 -13.10 4.45
CA ASN A 15 14.82 -12.27 5.56
C ASN A 15 13.77 -11.25 6.00
N ALA A 16 13.11 -10.58 5.04
CA ALA A 16 12.02 -9.64 5.31
C ALA A 16 10.88 -10.30 6.09
N ARG A 17 10.49 -11.51 5.67
CA ARG A 17 9.45 -12.29 6.34
C ARG A 17 9.82 -12.65 7.78
N ASP A 18 11.05 -13.08 8.01
CA ASP A 18 11.49 -13.49 9.34
C ASP A 18 11.62 -12.28 10.30
N ILE A 19 12.13 -11.15 9.80
CA ILE A 19 12.20 -9.90 10.56
C ILE A 19 10.79 -9.42 10.93
N LEU A 20 9.86 -9.39 9.96
CA LEU A 20 8.49 -8.95 10.23
C LEU A 20 7.73 -9.92 11.15
N ARG A 21 7.97 -11.23 11.05
CA ARG A 21 7.39 -12.19 11.98
C ARG A 21 7.85 -11.96 13.41
N ALA A 22 9.10 -11.53 13.60
CA ALA A 22 9.65 -11.21 14.93
C ALA A 22 9.19 -9.83 15.43
N ALA A 23 9.20 -8.81 14.58
CA ALA A 23 8.89 -7.43 14.95
C ALA A 23 7.38 -7.13 15.00
N CYS A 24 6.60 -7.81 14.15
CA CYS A 24 5.15 -7.64 14.02
C CYS A 24 4.45 -9.00 14.12
N PRO A 25 4.38 -9.60 15.32
CA PRO A 25 3.68 -10.88 15.51
C PRO A 25 2.19 -10.74 15.13
N PRO A 26 1.45 -11.87 14.95
CA PRO A 26 0.06 -11.84 14.47
C PRO A 26 -0.90 -10.94 15.26
N ASP A 27 -0.62 -10.70 16.54
CA ASP A 27 -1.41 -9.81 17.39
C ASP A 27 -1.01 -8.33 17.31
N ALA A 28 0.06 -7.96 16.59
CA ALA A 28 0.53 -6.57 16.50
C ALA A 28 -0.56 -5.66 15.88
N ALA A 29 -1.23 -6.11 14.82
CA ALA A 29 -2.34 -5.35 14.22
C ALA A 29 -3.53 -5.18 15.19
N ARG A 30 -3.77 -6.14 16.09
CA ARG A 30 -4.79 -6.01 17.13
C ARG A 30 -4.35 -5.04 18.22
N GLN A 31 -3.08 -5.05 18.62
CA GLN A 31 -2.53 -4.10 19.59
C GLN A 31 -2.69 -2.65 19.11
N ALA A 32 -2.58 -2.40 17.80
CA ALA A 32 -2.80 -1.07 17.20
C ALA A 32 -4.20 -0.49 17.46
N MET A 33 -5.18 -1.31 17.81
CA MET A 33 -6.52 -0.84 18.19
C MET A 33 -6.56 -0.20 19.58
N THR A 34 -5.67 -0.61 20.46
CA THR A 34 -5.65 -0.18 21.88
C THR A 34 -4.43 0.66 22.23
N ASP A 35 -3.34 0.48 21.51
CA ASP A 35 -2.10 1.24 21.68
C ASP A 35 -1.70 1.97 20.38
N PRO A 36 -2.02 3.27 20.25
CA PRO A 36 -1.63 4.07 19.10
C PRO A 36 -0.12 4.26 18.92
N GLN A 37 0.71 3.82 19.87
CA GLN A 37 2.17 3.94 19.82
C GLN A 37 2.87 2.61 19.51
N CYS A 38 2.14 1.50 19.37
CA CYS A 38 2.70 0.16 19.16
C CYS A 38 3.60 0.06 17.92
N TRP A 39 3.41 0.94 16.93
CA TRP A 39 4.22 1.01 15.71
C TRP A 39 5.66 1.49 15.93
N ARG A 40 5.97 2.21 17.04
CA ARG A 40 7.27 2.88 17.21
C ARG A 40 8.43 1.90 17.38
N ALA A 41 8.25 0.85 18.16
CA ALA A 41 9.32 -0.12 18.38
C ALA A 41 9.65 -0.92 17.11
N PRO A 42 8.67 -1.52 16.38
CA PRO A 42 8.95 -2.13 15.08
C PRO A 42 9.53 -1.15 14.06
N TRP A 43 9.01 0.08 14.00
CA TRP A 43 9.55 1.11 13.09
C TRP A 43 11.04 1.37 13.34
N LYS A 44 11.40 1.58 14.62
CA LYS A 44 12.82 1.77 14.99
C LYS A 44 13.68 0.59 14.56
N THR A 45 13.20 -0.64 14.74
CA THR A 45 13.92 -1.84 14.30
C THR A 45 14.18 -1.81 12.79
N LEU A 46 13.18 -1.42 11.97
CA LEU A 46 13.34 -1.37 10.52
C LEU A 46 14.27 -0.22 10.08
N VAL A 47 14.24 0.92 10.77
CA VAL A 47 15.19 2.02 10.55
C VAL A 47 16.61 1.56 10.86
N ASP A 48 16.83 0.93 12.01
CA ASP A 48 18.15 0.41 12.43
C ASP A 48 18.69 -0.67 11.46
N LEU A 49 17.80 -1.38 10.75
CA LEU A 49 18.13 -2.36 9.71
C LEU A 49 18.27 -1.77 8.30
N GLY A 50 18.12 -0.46 8.14
CA GLY A 50 18.28 0.24 6.86
C GLY A 50 17.11 0.11 5.88
N TRP A 51 15.94 -0.42 6.28
CA TRP A 51 14.81 -0.59 5.36
C TRP A 51 14.26 0.73 4.84
N THR A 52 14.37 1.79 5.60
CA THR A 52 13.94 3.13 5.18
C THR A 52 14.84 3.72 4.09
N GLU A 53 16.05 3.22 3.90
CA GLU A 53 16.96 3.62 2.81
C GLU A 53 16.37 3.29 1.42
N LEU A 54 15.45 2.32 1.35
CA LEU A 54 14.67 2.04 0.14
C LEU A 54 13.86 3.26 -0.35
N ALA A 55 13.67 4.29 0.46
CA ALA A 55 13.04 5.55 0.04
C ALA A 55 13.91 6.31 -0.98
N ALA A 56 15.22 6.37 -0.76
CA ALA A 56 16.16 7.14 -1.56
C ALA A 56 16.86 6.32 -2.66
N SER A 57 16.75 4.97 -2.64
CA SER A 57 17.41 4.12 -3.64
C SER A 57 16.85 4.35 -5.05
N ASP A 58 17.75 4.56 -6.00
CA ASP A 58 17.47 4.67 -7.44
C ASP A 58 17.50 3.28 -8.09
N CYS A 59 16.91 3.17 -9.30
CA CYS A 59 16.98 1.93 -10.12
C CYS A 59 18.40 1.54 -10.57
N ARG A 60 19.41 2.31 -10.18
CA ARG A 60 20.84 2.09 -10.48
C ARG A 60 21.58 1.42 -9.34
N ASP A 61 20.98 1.42 -8.15
CA ASP A 61 21.51 0.76 -6.96
C ASP A 61 21.03 -0.70 -6.93
N ASP A 62 21.63 -1.54 -6.08
CA ASP A 62 21.28 -2.95 -5.93
C ASP A 62 19.83 -3.18 -5.46
N PHE A 63 19.12 -2.12 -5.04
CA PHE A 63 17.74 -2.16 -4.56
C PHE A 63 16.82 -1.31 -5.43
N GLY A 64 16.10 -1.96 -6.34
CA GLY A 64 15.16 -1.33 -7.27
C GLY A 64 13.68 -1.41 -6.85
N SER A 65 12.80 -1.29 -7.84
CA SER A 65 11.35 -1.35 -7.63
C SER A 65 10.87 -2.75 -7.25
N VAL A 66 11.56 -3.81 -7.68
CA VAL A 66 11.23 -5.20 -7.33
C VAL A 66 11.53 -5.46 -5.87
N GLU A 67 12.68 -5.04 -5.36
CA GLU A 67 13.08 -5.21 -3.96
C GLU A 67 12.13 -4.46 -3.02
N ARG A 68 11.72 -3.24 -3.39
CA ARG A 68 10.67 -2.50 -2.66
C ARG A 68 9.35 -3.25 -2.65
N ALA A 69 8.94 -3.82 -3.79
CA ALA A 69 7.71 -4.59 -3.88
C ALA A 69 7.78 -5.85 -3.00
N LEU A 70 8.92 -6.56 -2.97
CA LEU A 70 9.13 -7.74 -2.11
C LEU A 70 8.98 -7.39 -0.63
N VAL A 71 9.62 -6.30 -0.17
CA VAL A 71 9.53 -5.87 1.23
C VAL A 71 8.10 -5.46 1.58
N LEU A 72 7.41 -4.72 0.71
CA LEU A 72 6.03 -4.29 0.94
C LEU A 72 5.04 -5.47 0.87
N GLU A 73 5.28 -6.47 0.02
CA GLU A 73 4.47 -7.71 0.02
C GLU A 73 4.57 -8.43 1.37
N GLU A 74 5.76 -8.52 1.96
CA GLU A 74 5.90 -9.15 3.27
C GLU A 74 5.29 -8.30 4.40
N CYS A 75 5.29 -6.96 4.28
CA CYS A 75 4.55 -6.08 5.20
C CYS A 75 3.04 -6.33 5.15
N GLY A 76 2.47 -6.42 3.95
CA GLY A 76 1.07 -6.77 3.74
C GLY A 76 0.74 -8.17 4.26
N ARG A 77 1.62 -9.15 4.04
CA ARG A 77 1.50 -10.51 4.59
C ARG A 77 1.38 -10.51 6.11
N ALA A 78 2.14 -9.67 6.79
CA ALA A 78 2.13 -9.54 8.25
C ALA A 78 1.03 -8.59 8.76
N ILE A 79 0.30 -7.88 7.87
CA ILE A 79 -0.53 -6.71 8.25
C ILE A 79 0.18 -5.85 9.29
N ALA A 80 1.43 -5.50 8.98
CA ALA A 80 2.33 -4.85 9.92
C ALA A 80 1.83 -3.43 10.27
N PRO A 81 1.61 -3.10 11.55
CA PRO A 81 1.11 -1.80 11.96
C PRO A 81 2.24 -0.75 12.00
N ILE A 82 2.89 -0.54 10.87
CA ILE A 82 4.03 0.36 10.69
C ILE A 82 3.80 1.28 9.48
N PRO A 83 4.30 2.51 9.49
CA PRO A 83 4.09 3.46 8.39
C PRO A 83 5.02 3.23 7.19
N LEU A 84 5.43 1.97 6.92
CA LEU A 84 6.40 1.68 5.85
C LEU A 84 5.77 1.89 4.46
N LEU A 85 4.56 1.35 4.22
CA LEU A 85 3.85 1.55 2.96
C LEU A 85 3.63 3.04 2.67
N SER A 86 3.17 3.81 3.65
CA SER A 86 2.91 5.25 3.47
C SER A 86 4.18 6.05 3.24
N SER A 87 5.30 5.70 3.90
CA SER A 87 6.55 6.45 3.81
C SER A 87 7.36 6.08 2.57
N ILE A 88 7.82 4.83 2.46
CA ILE A 88 8.72 4.42 1.37
C ILE A 88 7.99 4.06 0.08
N GLY A 89 6.80 3.48 0.19
CA GLY A 89 5.98 3.06 -0.96
C GLY A 89 5.29 4.25 -1.62
N MET A 90 4.52 5.01 -0.85
CA MET A 90 3.64 6.04 -1.37
C MET A 90 4.30 7.41 -1.43
N ALA A 91 4.71 8.00 -0.31
CA ALA A 91 5.27 9.35 -0.25
C ALA A 91 6.60 9.44 -1.02
N ALA A 92 7.57 8.58 -0.70
CA ALA A 92 8.84 8.53 -1.43
C ALA A 92 8.64 8.11 -2.90
N GLY A 93 7.61 7.31 -3.19
CA GLY A 93 7.22 6.94 -4.57
C GLY A 93 6.92 8.16 -5.44
N VAL A 94 6.15 9.13 -4.93
CA VAL A 94 5.90 10.41 -5.61
C VAL A 94 7.17 11.23 -5.70
N LEU A 95 7.93 11.36 -4.61
CA LEU A 95 9.12 12.21 -4.53
C LEU A 95 10.24 11.76 -5.47
N ARG A 96 10.43 10.45 -5.69
CA ARG A 96 11.38 9.93 -6.70
C ARG A 96 11.05 10.43 -8.10
N GLY A 97 9.75 10.60 -8.43
CA GLY A 97 9.30 11.19 -9.68
C GLY A 97 9.55 12.70 -9.80
N CYS A 98 9.93 13.38 -8.72
CA CYS A 98 10.25 14.81 -8.70
C CYS A 98 11.74 15.11 -8.97
N GLY A 99 12.56 14.09 -9.15
CA GLY A 99 14.00 14.23 -9.44
C GLY A 99 14.81 14.91 -8.34
N PRO A 100 15.89 15.65 -8.70
CA PRO A 100 16.82 16.20 -7.73
C PRO A 100 16.22 17.15 -6.68
N ALA A 101 15.10 17.80 -7.02
CA ALA A 101 14.43 18.73 -6.10
C ALA A 101 13.98 18.07 -4.80
N ALA A 102 13.66 16.77 -4.84
CA ALA A 102 13.17 16.04 -3.68
C ALA A 102 14.26 15.29 -2.90
N LYS A 103 15.53 15.41 -3.29
CA LYS A 103 16.65 14.63 -2.72
C LYS A 103 16.77 14.76 -1.20
N ASP A 104 16.69 15.97 -0.68
CA ASP A 104 16.85 16.21 0.76
C ASP A 104 15.69 15.59 1.55
N VAL A 105 14.46 15.72 1.05
CA VAL A 105 13.28 15.11 1.67
C VAL A 105 13.33 13.57 1.60
N LEU A 106 13.79 13.00 0.49
CA LEU A 106 14.01 11.56 0.39
C LEU A 106 15.06 11.07 1.38
N SER A 107 16.14 11.85 1.61
CA SER A 107 17.16 11.53 2.61
C SER A 107 16.60 11.57 4.04
N GLU A 108 15.69 12.50 4.35
CA GLU A 108 15.01 12.53 5.64
C GLU A 108 14.14 11.25 5.86
N ILE A 109 13.38 10.84 4.83
CA ILE A 109 12.58 9.60 4.89
C ILE A 109 13.50 8.38 5.04
N ALA A 110 14.62 8.35 4.32
CA ALA A 110 15.63 7.29 4.43
C ALA A 110 16.25 7.23 5.84
N ALA A 111 16.40 8.37 6.50
CA ALA A 111 16.84 8.46 7.90
C ALA A 111 15.75 8.08 8.94
N GLY A 112 14.55 7.69 8.49
CA GLY A 112 13.48 7.20 9.35
C GLY A 112 12.41 8.23 9.70
N VAL A 113 12.42 9.42 9.09
CA VAL A 113 11.30 10.38 9.25
C VAL A 113 10.05 9.81 8.58
N VAL A 114 8.98 9.72 9.34
CA VAL A 114 7.71 9.17 8.84
C VAL A 114 7.05 10.14 7.87
N ALA A 115 6.71 9.63 6.68
CA ALA A 115 6.01 10.39 5.66
C ALA A 115 4.68 9.73 5.26
N THR A 116 3.77 10.52 4.69
CA THR A 116 2.53 10.03 4.11
C THR A 116 2.18 10.73 2.82
N LEU A 117 1.26 10.14 2.05
CA LEU A 117 0.77 10.67 0.79
C LEU A 117 -0.70 11.05 0.89
N ALA A 118 -1.02 12.33 0.65
CA ALA A 118 -2.35 12.91 0.67
C ALA A 118 -2.80 13.28 -0.75
N VAL A 119 -3.48 12.36 -1.46
CA VAL A 119 -3.90 12.56 -2.87
C VAL A 119 -5.35 12.18 -3.15
N GLN A 120 -6.11 11.85 -2.10
CA GLN A 120 -7.52 11.51 -2.28
C GLN A 120 -8.38 12.75 -2.08
N SER A 121 -8.95 13.27 -3.17
CA SER A 121 -9.93 14.36 -3.12
C SER A 121 -11.31 13.85 -2.68
N PRO A 122 -12.07 14.60 -1.88
CA PRO A 122 -13.43 14.22 -1.50
C PRO A 122 -14.32 13.94 -2.72
N GLY A 123 -15.11 12.87 -2.65
CA GLY A 123 -16.06 12.51 -3.71
C GLY A 123 -15.47 11.89 -4.97
N HIS A 124 -14.15 11.74 -5.06
CA HIS A 124 -13.48 11.09 -6.20
C HIS A 124 -13.03 9.67 -5.89
N ARG A 125 -13.19 8.77 -6.85
CA ARG A 125 -12.77 7.36 -6.72
C ARG A 125 -11.32 7.12 -7.10
N LEU A 126 -10.78 7.93 -8.02
CA LEU A 126 -9.36 7.90 -8.40
C LEU A 126 -8.62 9.05 -7.69
N ALA A 127 -7.33 8.82 -7.43
CA ALA A 127 -6.45 9.85 -6.88
C ALA A 127 -6.40 11.07 -7.84
N ARG A 128 -6.56 12.25 -7.28
CA ARG A 128 -6.50 13.55 -7.97
C ARG A 128 -5.86 14.58 -7.05
N PRO A 129 -5.31 15.67 -7.57
CA PRO A 129 -4.79 16.73 -6.74
C PRO A 129 -5.89 17.26 -5.79
N PRO A 130 -5.75 17.07 -4.47
CA PRO A 130 -6.71 17.58 -3.50
C PRO A 130 -6.44 19.04 -3.14
N MET A 131 -5.33 19.59 -3.60
CA MET A 131 -4.84 20.90 -3.26
C MET A 131 -4.77 21.83 -4.48
N VAL A 132 -4.80 23.13 -4.23
CA VAL A 132 -4.51 24.20 -5.19
C VAL A 132 -3.36 25.03 -4.62
N LEU A 133 -2.35 25.31 -5.45
CA LEU A 133 -1.23 26.18 -5.11
C LEU A 133 -1.41 27.51 -5.82
N GLN A 134 -1.59 28.60 -5.03
CA GLN A 134 -1.73 29.96 -5.53
C GLN A 134 -0.92 30.92 -4.67
N HIS A 135 -0.17 31.82 -5.32
CA HIS A 135 0.67 32.83 -4.65
C HIS A 135 1.61 32.23 -3.58
N GLY A 136 2.19 31.05 -3.85
CA GLY A 136 3.06 30.34 -2.94
C GLY A 136 2.35 29.66 -1.74
N ARG A 137 1.02 29.69 -1.70
CA ARG A 137 0.23 29.12 -0.61
C ARG A 137 -0.59 27.94 -1.11
N LEU A 138 -0.50 26.84 -0.38
CA LEU A 138 -1.21 25.58 -0.65
C LEU A 138 -2.50 25.56 0.15
N ARG A 139 -3.63 25.32 -0.52
CA ARG A 139 -4.95 25.18 0.09
C ARG A 139 -5.69 24.00 -0.44
N GLY A 140 -6.44 23.33 0.42
CA GLY A 140 -7.29 22.22 0.02
C GLY A 140 -7.59 21.23 1.12
N HIS A 141 -8.23 20.13 0.71
CA HIS A 141 -8.70 19.09 1.60
C HIS A 141 -8.47 17.72 0.97
N ALA A 142 -7.76 16.86 1.69
CA ALA A 142 -7.60 15.45 1.35
C ALA A 142 -8.29 14.57 2.39
N VAL A 143 -8.86 13.46 1.95
CA VAL A 143 -9.55 12.49 2.83
C VAL A 143 -8.82 11.17 2.88
N ALA A 144 -9.05 10.43 3.96
CA ALA A 144 -8.55 9.07 4.15
C ALA A 144 -7.03 8.93 3.93
N VAL A 145 -6.25 9.88 4.46
CA VAL A 145 -4.78 9.88 4.36
C VAL A 145 -4.21 8.85 5.33
N PRO A 146 -3.47 7.83 4.84
CA PRO A 146 -2.96 6.76 5.69
C PRO A 146 -1.83 7.25 6.60
N ASN A 147 -1.79 6.76 7.84
CA ASN A 147 -0.76 7.09 8.83
C ASN A 147 -0.51 8.59 9.07
N LEU A 148 -1.47 9.46 8.72
CA LEU A 148 -1.32 10.91 8.88
C LEU A 148 -1.01 11.31 10.32
N ALA A 149 -1.58 10.58 11.31
CA ALA A 149 -1.32 10.85 12.72
C ALA A 149 0.15 10.62 13.14
N HIS A 150 0.87 9.77 12.40
CA HIS A 150 2.27 9.42 12.65
C HIS A 150 3.25 10.24 11.83
N ALA A 151 2.79 10.82 10.71
CA ALA A 151 3.64 11.50 9.74
C ALA A 151 4.12 12.87 10.22
N GLU A 152 5.40 13.14 9.99
CA GLU A 152 6.02 14.46 10.11
C GLU A 152 6.06 15.19 8.76
N LEU A 153 6.18 14.39 7.67
CA LEU A 153 6.17 14.86 6.29
C LEU A 153 4.89 14.43 5.59
N ILE A 154 4.24 15.37 4.93
CA ILE A 154 3.02 15.12 4.16
C ILE A 154 3.29 15.51 2.70
N VAL A 155 3.34 14.49 1.84
CA VAL A 155 3.44 14.67 0.39
C VAL A 155 2.05 14.78 -0.18
N THR A 156 1.81 15.74 -1.05
CA THR A 156 0.52 15.92 -1.73
C THR A 156 0.70 16.37 -3.18
N LEU A 157 -0.37 16.33 -3.95
CA LEU A 157 -0.42 16.89 -5.30
C LEU A 157 -1.29 18.13 -5.30
N ALA A 158 -0.88 19.14 -6.05
CA ALA A 158 -1.62 20.37 -6.21
C ALA A 158 -1.79 20.75 -7.68
N ALA A 159 -2.93 21.35 -7.99
CA ALA A 159 -3.14 22.01 -9.27
C ALA A 159 -2.55 23.44 -9.23
N THR A 160 -1.91 23.83 -10.34
CA THR A 160 -1.47 25.22 -10.60
C THR A 160 -1.90 25.65 -12.00
N ALA A 161 -1.71 26.92 -12.34
CA ALA A 161 -1.97 27.43 -13.68
C ALA A 161 -1.05 26.79 -14.73
N ASP A 162 0.17 26.38 -14.32
CA ASP A 162 1.20 25.84 -15.22
C ASP A 162 1.22 24.30 -15.26
N GLY A 163 0.29 23.64 -14.56
CA GLY A 163 0.20 22.19 -14.49
C GLY A 163 0.27 21.64 -13.06
N PRO A 164 0.29 20.32 -12.88
CA PRO A 164 0.35 19.70 -11.57
C PRO A 164 1.74 19.81 -10.94
N VAL A 165 1.75 19.94 -9.61
CA VAL A 165 2.97 19.91 -8.81
C VAL A 165 2.84 18.93 -7.65
N ALA A 166 3.95 18.35 -7.23
CA ALA A 166 4.07 17.74 -5.92
C ALA A 166 4.48 18.79 -4.89
N ALA A 167 3.88 18.73 -3.71
CA ALA A 167 4.22 19.63 -2.62
C ALA A 167 4.47 18.81 -1.35
N VAL A 168 5.40 19.29 -0.52
CA VAL A 168 5.70 18.70 0.78
C VAL A 168 5.36 19.71 1.87
N LEU A 169 4.57 19.25 2.84
CA LEU A 169 4.25 19.98 4.05
C LEU A 169 4.94 19.32 5.23
N ARG A 170 5.33 20.15 6.20
CA ARG A 170 5.68 19.68 7.55
C ARG A 170 4.48 19.87 8.47
N ARG A 171 4.33 19.00 9.44
CA ARG A 171 3.31 19.18 10.47
C ARG A 171 3.56 20.50 11.19
N GLY A 172 2.53 21.36 11.31
CA GLY A 172 2.65 22.69 11.91
C GLY A 172 1.47 23.59 11.55
N ASP A 173 1.69 24.92 11.63
CA ASP A 173 0.68 25.93 11.38
C ASP A 173 0.07 25.83 9.97
N GLY A 174 -1.26 25.91 9.90
CA GLY A 174 -2.01 25.78 8.65
C GLY A 174 -2.21 24.33 8.16
N VAL A 175 -1.82 23.33 8.97
CA VAL A 175 -2.07 21.91 8.71
C VAL A 175 -2.99 21.36 9.80
N THR A 176 -4.25 21.12 9.46
CA THR A 176 -5.25 20.57 10.38
C THR A 176 -5.55 19.12 10.03
N THR A 177 -5.55 18.26 11.04
CA THR A 177 -5.84 16.85 10.88
C THR A 177 -7.08 16.45 11.67
N ARG A 178 -7.97 15.67 11.03
CA ARG A 178 -9.15 15.12 11.68
C ARG A 178 -9.05 13.60 11.65
N THR A 179 -8.86 13.00 12.82
CA THR A 179 -8.83 11.54 12.98
C THR A 179 -10.14 10.93 12.52
N MET A 180 -10.07 9.88 11.74
CA MET A 180 -11.19 9.04 11.33
C MET A 180 -11.22 7.74 12.12
N GLN A 181 -12.39 7.15 12.27
CA GLN A 181 -12.49 5.77 12.73
C GLN A 181 -12.09 4.85 11.56
N SER A 182 -10.81 4.49 11.50
CA SER A 182 -10.30 3.55 10.50
C SER A 182 -10.88 2.15 10.71
N SER A 183 -11.22 1.48 9.63
CA SER A 183 -11.59 0.05 9.70
C SER A 183 -10.37 -0.83 9.94
N ASP A 184 -9.20 -0.43 9.44
CA ASP A 184 -7.93 -1.12 9.61
C ASP A 184 -7.08 -0.45 10.69
N PRO A 185 -6.79 -1.12 11.79
CA PRO A 185 -5.97 -0.56 12.86
C PRO A 185 -4.48 -0.48 12.49
N ALA A 186 -4.02 -1.32 11.56
CA ALA A 186 -2.63 -1.33 11.11
C ALA A 186 -2.27 -0.10 10.26
N GLN A 187 -3.28 0.49 9.59
CA GLN A 187 -3.12 1.70 8.79
C GLN A 187 -4.19 2.74 9.16
N PRO A 188 -4.01 3.48 10.27
CA PRO A 188 -4.98 4.49 10.69
C PRO A 188 -5.11 5.60 9.64
N LEU A 189 -6.35 6.04 9.40
CA LEU A 189 -6.69 7.08 8.45
C LEU A 189 -7.05 8.39 9.17
N ALA A 190 -6.77 9.51 8.50
CA ALA A 190 -7.27 10.82 8.92
C ALA A 190 -7.54 11.72 7.71
N ASP A 191 -8.41 12.71 7.88
CA ASP A 191 -8.59 13.78 6.90
C ASP A 191 -7.59 14.90 7.17
N LEU A 192 -7.20 15.57 6.10
CA LEU A 192 -6.22 16.65 6.08
C LEU A 192 -6.84 17.91 5.48
N GLU A 193 -6.81 19.01 6.20
CA GLU A 193 -7.11 20.35 5.70
C GLU A 193 -5.85 21.20 5.73
N VAL A 194 -5.59 21.94 4.66
CA VAL A 194 -4.35 22.70 4.46
C VAL A 194 -4.66 24.13 4.08
N ASP A 195 -4.02 25.09 4.78
CA ASP A 195 -3.83 26.47 4.37
C ASP A 195 -2.42 26.92 4.82
N ALA A 196 -1.38 26.47 4.09
CA ALA A 196 0.01 26.60 4.51
C ALA A 196 0.94 26.95 3.35
N ILE A 197 2.17 27.36 3.67
CA ILE A 197 3.27 27.48 2.71
C ILE A 197 3.99 26.12 2.71
N PRO A 198 4.10 25.42 1.56
CA PRO A 198 4.79 24.15 1.49
C PRO A 198 6.31 24.30 1.67
N ALA A 199 6.95 23.31 2.28
CA ALA A 199 8.40 23.26 2.45
C ALA A 199 9.14 22.94 1.13
N LEU A 200 8.46 22.24 0.21
CA LEU A 200 8.95 21.91 -1.13
C LEU A 200 7.80 22.00 -2.13
N ILE A 201 8.12 22.53 -3.32
CA ILE A 201 7.26 22.46 -4.51
C ILE A 201 8.12 21.92 -5.64
N ALA A 202 7.67 20.86 -6.31
CA ALA A 202 8.35 20.27 -7.45
C ALA A 202 7.35 20.05 -8.60
N PRO A 203 7.62 20.58 -9.80
CA PRO A 203 6.83 20.26 -10.98
C PRO A 203 6.85 18.75 -11.26
N VAL A 204 5.74 18.21 -11.73
CA VAL A 204 5.62 16.81 -12.15
C VAL A 204 5.14 16.76 -13.59
N ALA A 205 5.62 15.77 -14.34
CA ALA A 205 5.25 15.63 -15.75
C ALA A 205 3.74 15.36 -15.93
N SER A 206 3.19 14.51 -15.09
CA SER A 206 1.75 14.24 -14.98
C SER A 206 1.43 13.62 -13.62
N ILE A 207 0.15 13.61 -13.26
CA ILE A 207 -0.33 12.95 -12.04
C ILE A 207 -0.07 11.45 -12.13
N GLU A 208 -0.31 10.87 -13.29
CA GLU A 208 -0.14 9.44 -13.56
C GLU A 208 1.31 8.99 -13.37
N SER A 209 2.27 9.78 -13.90
CA SER A 209 3.70 9.42 -13.83
C SER A 209 4.18 9.29 -12.38
N VAL A 210 3.74 10.17 -11.47
CA VAL A 210 4.14 10.15 -10.06
C VAL A 210 3.30 9.20 -9.21
N LEU A 211 2.11 8.78 -9.66
CA LEU A 211 1.28 7.80 -8.97
C LEU A 211 1.59 6.35 -9.35
N THR A 212 2.41 6.11 -10.37
CA THR A 212 2.79 4.75 -10.81
C THR A 212 3.48 3.97 -9.68
N ALA A 213 4.49 4.52 -9.03
CA ALA A 213 5.19 3.86 -7.93
C ALA A 213 4.29 3.64 -6.69
N PRO A 214 3.49 4.61 -6.23
CA PRO A 214 2.48 4.39 -5.19
C PRO A 214 1.47 3.27 -5.51
N LEU A 215 0.99 3.18 -6.75
CA LEU A 215 0.08 2.10 -7.17
C LEU A 215 0.74 0.72 -7.05
N LEU A 216 2.00 0.59 -7.48
CA LEU A 216 2.77 -0.65 -7.35
C LEU A 216 3.03 -1.01 -5.88
N ALA A 217 3.30 -0.02 -5.03
CA ALA A 217 3.50 -0.23 -3.61
C ALA A 217 2.24 -0.80 -2.93
N VAL A 218 1.07 -0.20 -3.18
CA VAL A 218 -0.21 -0.70 -2.67
C VAL A 218 -0.56 -2.06 -3.28
N SER A 219 -0.21 -2.30 -4.54
CA SER A 219 -0.39 -3.60 -5.19
C SER A 219 0.40 -4.70 -4.49
N ALA A 220 1.68 -4.46 -4.17
CA ALA A 220 2.53 -5.42 -3.48
C ALA A 220 2.00 -5.75 -2.07
N ASP A 221 1.62 -4.74 -1.29
CA ASP A 221 1.00 -4.92 0.02
C ASP A 221 -0.25 -5.82 -0.07
N LEU A 222 -1.16 -5.53 -1.01
CA LEU A 222 -2.38 -6.31 -1.22
C LEU A 222 -2.12 -7.75 -1.70
N VAL A 223 -1.07 -8.00 -2.49
CA VAL A 223 -0.64 -9.35 -2.86
C VAL A 223 -0.21 -10.12 -1.60
N GLY A 224 0.53 -9.48 -0.70
CA GLY A 224 0.94 -10.06 0.58
C GLY A 224 -0.25 -10.45 1.45
N VAL A 225 -1.23 -9.55 1.58
CA VAL A 225 -2.49 -9.80 2.29
C VAL A 225 -3.24 -10.99 1.69
N ALA A 226 -3.41 -10.99 0.36
CA ALA A 226 -4.16 -12.02 -0.36
C ALA A 226 -3.53 -13.41 -0.16
N ASP A 227 -2.21 -13.49 -0.28
CA ASP A 227 -1.47 -14.74 -0.13
C ASP A 227 -1.52 -15.24 1.34
N ALA A 228 -1.31 -14.36 2.32
CA ALA A 228 -1.37 -14.75 3.73
C ALA A 228 -2.73 -15.30 4.12
N VAL A 229 -3.80 -14.58 3.79
CA VAL A 229 -5.16 -15.02 4.17
C VAL A 229 -5.59 -16.28 3.42
N LEU A 230 -5.12 -16.48 2.18
CA LEU A 230 -5.32 -17.72 1.44
C LEU A 230 -4.59 -18.89 2.13
N GLN A 231 -3.33 -18.72 2.53
CA GLN A 231 -2.58 -19.75 3.26
C GLN A 231 -3.28 -20.13 4.57
N HIS A 232 -3.75 -19.15 5.34
CA HIS A 232 -4.53 -19.41 6.55
C HIS A 232 -5.79 -20.23 6.26
N ALA A 233 -6.54 -19.90 5.20
CA ALA A 233 -7.73 -20.64 4.80
C ALA A 233 -7.42 -22.08 4.36
N VAL A 234 -6.31 -22.28 3.63
CA VAL A 234 -5.84 -23.62 3.20
C VAL A 234 -5.47 -24.47 4.41
N GLU A 235 -4.68 -23.96 5.36
CA GLU A 235 -4.29 -24.70 6.57
C GLU A 235 -5.51 -25.04 7.46
N HIS A 236 -6.45 -24.11 7.60
CA HIS A 236 -7.70 -24.39 8.29
C HIS A 236 -8.50 -25.48 7.57
N ALA A 237 -8.60 -25.44 6.25
CA ALA A 237 -9.35 -26.44 5.48
C ALA A 237 -8.74 -27.83 5.58
N LYS A 238 -7.41 -27.95 5.74
CA LYS A 238 -6.70 -29.24 5.95
C LYS A 238 -6.95 -29.80 7.35
N SER A 239 -7.03 -28.94 8.37
CA SER A 239 -7.10 -29.37 9.78
C SER A 239 -8.53 -29.50 10.32
N ARG A 240 -9.48 -28.70 9.82
CA ARG A 240 -10.87 -28.68 10.29
C ARG A 240 -11.65 -29.86 9.73
N HIS A 241 -12.27 -30.67 10.60
CA HIS A 241 -13.11 -31.83 10.23
C HIS A 241 -14.59 -31.50 10.41
N GLN A 242 -15.39 -31.82 9.41
CA GLN A 242 -16.84 -31.83 9.42
C GLN A 242 -17.33 -32.96 8.51
N PHE A 243 -18.52 -33.54 8.81
CA PHE A 243 -19.10 -34.65 8.04
C PHE A 243 -18.17 -35.86 7.87
N GLY A 244 -17.31 -36.11 8.88
CA GLY A 244 -16.38 -37.26 8.88
C GLY A 244 -15.09 -37.07 8.09
N ALA A 245 -14.81 -35.88 7.52
CA ALA A 245 -13.62 -35.60 6.73
C ALA A 245 -13.09 -34.19 6.95
N PRO A 246 -11.80 -33.89 6.59
CA PRO A 246 -11.32 -32.53 6.49
C PRO A 246 -12.17 -31.71 5.53
N ILE A 247 -12.54 -30.48 5.88
CA ILE A 247 -13.40 -29.65 5.01
C ILE A 247 -12.75 -29.35 3.67
N GLY A 248 -11.43 -29.32 3.58
CA GLY A 248 -10.66 -29.22 2.33
C GLY A 248 -10.83 -30.43 1.39
N GLY A 249 -11.44 -31.53 1.86
CA GLY A 249 -11.85 -32.66 1.02
C GLY A 249 -13.02 -32.35 0.09
N PHE A 250 -13.86 -31.36 0.43
CA PHE A 250 -15.06 -31.03 -0.35
C PHE A 250 -14.74 -30.16 -1.56
N GLN A 251 -15.32 -30.52 -2.72
CA GLN A 251 -15.02 -29.86 -4.01
C GLN A 251 -15.31 -28.35 -3.98
N GLY A 252 -16.41 -27.90 -3.34
CA GLY A 252 -16.73 -26.48 -3.25
C GLY A 252 -15.63 -25.65 -2.58
N ILE A 253 -14.99 -26.20 -1.53
CA ILE A 253 -13.87 -25.54 -0.85
C ILE A 253 -12.59 -25.62 -1.69
N LYS A 254 -12.28 -26.78 -2.28
CA LYS A 254 -11.11 -26.94 -3.15
C LYS A 254 -11.12 -25.96 -4.31
N HIS A 255 -12.24 -25.85 -5.03
CA HIS A 255 -12.38 -24.97 -6.19
C HIS A 255 -12.25 -23.51 -5.77
N ALA A 256 -12.92 -23.08 -4.69
CA ALA A 256 -12.82 -21.70 -4.20
C ALA A 256 -11.37 -21.33 -3.83
N LEU A 257 -10.63 -22.20 -3.15
CA LEU A 257 -9.24 -21.97 -2.78
C LEU A 257 -8.30 -22.00 -4.00
N ALA A 258 -8.56 -22.88 -4.99
CA ALA A 258 -7.80 -22.92 -6.23
C ALA A 258 -8.00 -21.65 -7.09
N ASP A 259 -9.24 -21.16 -7.21
CA ASP A 259 -9.55 -19.91 -7.91
C ASP A 259 -8.90 -18.71 -7.22
N ASN A 260 -8.85 -18.73 -5.89
CA ASN A 260 -8.13 -17.69 -5.12
C ASN A 260 -6.63 -17.74 -5.39
N TYR A 261 -6.03 -18.93 -5.42
CA TYR A 261 -4.61 -19.09 -5.75
C TYR A 261 -4.29 -18.52 -7.12
N VAL A 262 -5.09 -18.83 -8.15
CA VAL A 262 -4.93 -18.24 -9.49
C VAL A 262 -5.02 -16.71 -9.45
N SER A 263 -5.94 -16.17 -8.66
CA SER A 263 -6.12 -14.70 -8.52
C SER A 263 -4.88 -14.05 -7.88
N VAL A 264 -4.30 -14.68 -6.84
CA VAL A 264 -3.07 -14.20 -6.18
C VAL A 264 -1.89 -14.22 -7.14
N GLU A 265 -1.67 -15.35 -7.84
CA GLU A 265 -0.53 -15.49 -8.76
C GLU A 265 -0.64 -14.54 -9.96
N ARG A 266 -1.87 -14.29 -10.46
CA ARG A 266 -2.11 -13.26 -11.48
C ARG A 266 -1.73 -11.87 -10.97
N ALA A 267 -2.19 -11.50 -9.77
CA ALA A 267 -1.89 -10.20 -9.19
C ALA A 267 -0.38 -10.03 -8.92
N ARG A 268 0.28 -11.05 -8.39
CA ARG A 268 1.73 -11.07 -8.16
C ARG A 268 2.50 -10.90 -9.46
N SER A 269 2.14 -11.66 -10.50
CA SER A 269 2.79 -11.58 -11.81
C SER A 269 2.67 -10.19 -12.43
N LEU A 270 1.48 -9.56 -12.37
CA LEU A 270 1.27 -8.20 -12.87
C LEU A 270 2.09 -7.18 -12.07
N THR A 271 2.15 -7.32 -10.75
CA THR A 271 2.89 -6.41 -9.86
C THR A 271 4.39 -6.49 -10.16
N TYR A 272 4.95 -7.69 -10.23
CA TYR A 272 6.39 -7.87 -10.47
C TYR A 272 6.78 -7.53 -11.91
N ALA A 273 5.95 -7.87 -12.90
CA ALA A 273 6.19 -7.47 -14.28
C ALA A 273 6.23 -5.94 -14.43
N ALA A 274 5.31 -5.23 -13.79
CA ALA A 274 5.32 -3.77 -13.80
C ALA A 274 6.50 -3.20 -13.00
N ALA A 275 6.85 -3.78 -11.85
CA ALA A 275 7.97 -3.32 -11.02
C ALA A 275 9.34 -3.57 -11.68
N SER A 276 9.50 -4.65 -12.45
CA SER A 276 10.74 -4.99 -13.16
C SER A 276 10.97 -4.16 -14.42
N HIS A 277 9.96 -3.43 -14.90
CA HIS A 277 10.11 -2.59 -16.07
C HIS A 277 10.91 -1.32 -15.73
N PRO A 278 11.94 -0.94 -16.51
CA PRO A 278 12.78 0.23 -16.23
C PRO A 278 12.02 1.56 -16.15
N ALA A 279 10.92 1.65 -16.90
CA ALA A 279 10.01 2.79 -16.90
C ALA A 279 8.56 2.28 -16.89
N PRO A 280 8.05 1.85 -15.73
CA PRO A 280 6.68 1.34 -15.63
C PRO A 280 5.70 2.46 -15.96
N ASP A 281 4.69 2.14 -16.80
CA ASP A 281 3.63 3.08 -17.09
C ASP A 281 2.49 2.97 -16.07
N TRP A 282 1.68 4.03 -16.02
CA TRP A 282 0.53 4.07 -15.13
C TRP A 282 -0.48 2.94 -15.40
N THR A 283 -0.65 2.55 -16.66
CA THR A 283 -1.62 1.53 -17.08
C THR A 283 -1.26 0.17 -16.50
N ALA A 284 0.03 -0.22 -16.59
CA ALA A 284 0.53 -1.46 -16.01
C ALA A 284 0.37 -1.46 -14.48
N ALA A 285 0.71 -0.35 -13.81
CA ALA A 285 0.56 -0.20 -12.37
C ALA A 285 -0.91 -0.22 -11.92
N ALA A 286 -1.81 0.42 -12.69
CA ALA A 286 -3.24 0.43 -12.41
C ALA A 286 -3.86 -0.96 -12.55
N LEU A 287 -3.47 -1.73 -13.58
CA LEU A 287 -3.90 -3.13 -13.76
C LEU A 287 -3.39 -4.03 -12.64
N ALA A 288 -2.12 -3.88 -12.25
CA ALA A 288 -1.54 -4.63 -11.13
C ALA A 288 -2.31 -4.35 -9.82
N LYS A 289 -2.55 -3.06 -9.50
CA LYS A 289 -3.29 -2.66 -8.30
C LYS A 289 -4.74 -3.13 -8.32
N ALA A 290 -5.42 -3.02 -9.44
CA ALA A 290 -6.79 -3.50 -9.56
C ALA A 290 -6.89 -5.02 -9.36
N ALA A 291 -5.98 -5.80 -9.98
CA ALA A 291 -5.92 -7.24 -9.81
C ALA A 291 -5.58 -7.65 -8.36
N ALA A 292 -4.65 -6.94 -7.70
CA ALA A 292 -4.28 -7.19 -6.31
C ALA A 292 -5.43 -6.87 -5.35
N ALA A 293 -6.16 -5.77 -5.58
CA ALA A 293 -7.35 -5.41 -4.80
C ALA A 293 -8.44 -6.49 -4.90
N ASP A 294 -8.75 -6.95 -6.11
CA ASP A 294 -9.73 -8.02 -6.34
C ASP A 294 -9.29 -9.32 -5.67
N ALA A 295 -8.00 -9.69 -5.78
CA ALA A 295 -7.46 -10.90 -5.15
C ALA A 295 -7.55 -10.83 -3.62
N ALA A 296 -7.13 -9.71 -3.01
CA ALA A 296 -7.15 -9.53 -1.56
C ALA A 296 -8.57 -9.60 -1.00
N VAL A 297 -9.52 -8.89 -1.61
CA VAL A 297 -10.93 -8.91 -1.18
C VAL A 297 -11.55 -10.28 -1.37
N ARG A 298 -11.28 -10.96 -2.49
CA ARG A 298 -11.78 -12.31 -2.77
C ARG A 298 -11.23 -13.33 -1.77
N CYS A 299 -9.90 -13.35 -1.55
CA CYS A 299 -9.25 -14.27 -0.61
C CYS A 299 -9.77 -14.05 0.82
N ALA A 300 -9.89 -12.79 1.26
CA ALA A 300 -10.42 -12.44 2.56
C ALA A 300 -11.87 -12.91 2.75
N THR A 301 -12.72 -12.70 1.74
CA THR A 301 -14.12 -13.16 1.76
C THR A 301 -14.21 -14.70 1.80
N THR A 302 -13.39 -15.38 0.99
CA THR A 302 -13.34 -16.86 0.99
C THR A 302 -12.83 -17.39 2.33
N ALA A 303 -11.84 -16.75 2.95
CA ALA A 303 -11.35 -17.16 4.27
C ALA A 303 -12.45 -17.06 5.33
N VAL A 304 -13.23 -15.98 5.35
CA VAL A 304 -14.40 -15.86 6.25
C VAL A 304 -15.38 -17.02 6.04
N GLN A 305 -15.65 -17.40 4.80
CA GLN A 305 -16.54 -18.53 4.50
C GLN A 305 -15.95 -19.86 4.97
N VAL A 306 -14.65 -20.09 4.78
CA VAL A 306 -13.96 -21.34 5.17
C VAL A 306 -13.87 -21.48 6.69
N TYR A 307 -13.57 -20.41 7.40
CA TYR A 307 -13.51 -20.39 8.87
C TYR A 307 -14.91 -20.39 9.51
N GLY A 308 -15.92 -19.83 8.84
CA GLY A 308 -17.26 -19.63 9.39
C GLY A 308 -17.27 -18.53 10.46
N ALA A 309 -18.17 -18.64 11.44
CA ALA A 309 -18.40 -17.61 12.45
C ALA A 309 -17.14 -17.20 13.23
N ILE A 310 -16.19 -18.10 13.46
CA ILE A 310 -14.96 -17.82 14.20
C ILE A 310 -14.09 -16.74 13.53
N ALA A 311 -14.15 -16.62 12.19
CA ALA A 311 -13.43 -15.60 11.46
C ALA A 311 -13.85 -14.16 11.84
N GLN A 312 -15.04 -13.99 12.38
CA GLN A 312 -15.60 -12.69 12.77
C GLN A 312 -15.51 -12.42 14.27
N THR A 313 -15.02 -13.39 15.04
CA THR A 313 -14.84 -13.22 16.49
C THR A 313 -13.58 -12.42 16.78
N TRP A 314 -13.57 -11.75 17.92
CA TRP A 314 -12.45 -10.91 18.33
C TRP A 314 -11.16 -11.70 18.57
N GLU A 315 -11.28 -12.94 18.96
CA GLU A 315 -10.15 -13.84 19.29
C GLU A 315 -9.38 -14.28 18.05
N HIS A 316 -10.01 -14.23 16.87
CA HIS A 316 -9.39 -14.68 15.63
C HIS A 316 -8.80 -13.52 14.84
N HIS A 317 -7.70 -13.75 14.13
CA HIS A 317 -7.01 -12.68 13.38
C HIS A 317 -7.52 -12.46 11.94
N ILE A 318 -8.35 -13.38 11.38
CA ILE A 318 -8.82 -13.27 9.99
C ILE A 318 -9.58 -11.96 9.72
N HIS A 319 -10.39 -11.46 10.67
CA HIS A 319 -11.09 -10.19 10.48
C HIS A 319 -10.15 -8.99 10.29
N LEU A 320 -8.90 -9.06 10.79
CA LEU A 320 -7.90 -8.01 10.59
C LEU A 320 -7.44 -7.98 9.13
N TYR A 321 -7.21 -9.16 8.52
CA TYR A 321 -6.93 -9.26 7.08
C TYR A 321 -8.07 -8.75 6.22
N VAL A 322 -9.33 -9.05 6.59
CA VAL A 322 -10.51 -8.53 5.88
C VAL A 322 -10.53 -7.00 5.89
N ARG A 323 -10.26 -6.39 7.04
CA ARG A 323 -10.21 -4.93 7.21
C ARG A 323 -9.10 -4.31 6.37
N HIS A 324 -7.90 -4.86 6.43
CA HIS A 324 -6.74 -4.41 5.66
C HIS A 324 -7.00 -4.53 4.14
N ALA A 325 -7.51 -5.68 3.68
CA ALA A 325 -7.86 -5.89 2.28
C ALA A 325 -8.88 -4.87 1.75
N TRP A 326 -9.95 -4.60 2.50
CA TRP A 326 -10.98 -3.64 2.08
C TRP A 326 -10.47 -2.20 2.06
N GLN A 327 -9.73 -1.79 3.08
CA GLN A 327 -9.16 -0.45 3.13
C GLN A 327 -8.11 -0.24 2.03
N GLY A 328 -7.17 -1.17 1.87
CA GLY A 328 -6.15 -1.11 0.82
C GLY A 328 -6.74 -1.18 -0.59
N ALA A 329 -7.82 -1.96 -0.79
CA ALA A 329 -8.51 -2.00 -2.07
C ALA A 329 -9.10 -0.65 -2.50
N ALA A 330 -9.45 0.22 -1.57
CA ALA A 330 -9.97 1.56 -1.84
C ALA A 330 -8.86 2.61 -2.08
N GLN A 331 -7.63 2.38 -1.59
CA GLN A 331 -6.53 3.34 -1.73
C GLN A 331 -6.15 3.58 -3.19
N LEU A 332 -5.88 4.84 -3.55
CA LEU A 332 -5.47 5.31 -4.88
C LEU A 332 -6.44 4.94 -6.03
N GLY A 333 -7.64 4.51 -5.70
CA GLY A 333 -8.68 4.08 -6.62
C GLY A 333 -9.06 2.62 -6.44
N ASP A 334 -10.36 2.33 -6.42
CA ASP A 334 -10.86 0.95 -6.40
C ASP A 334 -10.69 0.25 -7.76
N SER A 335 -10.75 -1.08 -7.77
CA SER A 335 -10.51 -1.89 -8.98
C SER A 335 -11.45 -1.52 -10.14
N ARG A 336 -12.73 -1.24 -9.84
CA ARG A 336 -13.70 -0.86 -10.88
C ARG A 336 -13.33 0.46 -11.56
N ALA A 337 -12.94 1.48 -10.78
CA ALA A 337 -12.53 2.77 -11.30
C ALA A 337 -11.24 2.67 -12.13
N LEU A 338 -10.27 1.87 -11.66
CA LEU A 338 -9.01 1.63 -12.37
C LEU A 338 -9.24 0.87 -13.68
N TYR A 339 -10.00 -0.22 -13.69
CA TYR A 339 -10.33 -0.95 -14.93
C TYR A 339 -11.10 -0.09 -15.92
N HIS A 340 -12.05 0.73 -15.45
CA HIS A 340 -12.79 1.65 -16.31
C HIS A 340 -11.85 2.67 -16.97
N GLU A 341 -10.93 3.27 -16.19
CA GLU A 341 -9.99 4.26 -16.73
C GLU A 341 -9.01 3.63 -17.72
N VAL A 342 -8.49 2.44 -17.41
CA VAL A 342 -7.64 1.68 -18.33
C VAL A 342 -8.40 1.36 -19.62
N GLY A 343 -9.64 0.85 -19.52
CA GLY A 343 -10.46 0.54 -20.67
C GLY A 343 -10.75 1.76 -21.53
N ARG A 344 -11.02 2.92 -20.92
CA ARG A 344 -11.23 4.20 -21.62
C ARG A 344 -10.00 4.60 -22.45
N ARG A 345 -8.80 4.44 -21.90
CA ARG A 345 -7.53 4.72 -22.61
C ARG A 345 -7.31 3.80 -23.80
N PHE A 346 -7.58 2.50 -23.66
CA PHE A 346 -7.50 1.55 -24.77
C PHE A 346 -8.52 1.81 -25.88
N ALA A 347 -9.71 2.33 -25.53
CA ALA A 347 -10.74 2.69 -26.51
C ALA A 347 -10.48 4.01 -27.24
N GLY A 348 -9.34 4.69 -27.00
CA GLY A 348 -9.00 5.95 -27.66
C GLY A 348 -9.84 7.14 -27.16
N GLY A 349 -10.36 7.07 -25.95
CA GLY A 349 -11.06 8.19 -25.31
C GLY A 349 -10.13 9.40 -25.08
N PRO A 350 -10.66 10.64 -25.03
CA PRO A 350 -9.85 11.84 -24.80
C PRO A 350 -9.05 11.69 -23.48
N GLN A 351 -7.77 12.07 -23.56
CA GLN A 351 -6.84 12.09 -22.43
C GLN A 351 -7.15 13.26 -21.48
#